data_fc4415e529c640d2466a0245dca353f6
#
_entry.id   fc4415e529c640d2466a0245dca353f6
#
_cell.length_a   1.000
_cell.length_b   1.000
_cell.length_c   1.000
_cell.angle_alpha   90.00
_cell.angle_beta   90.00
_cell.angle_gamma   90.00
#
_symmetry.space_group_name_H-M   'P 1'
#
loop_
_entity.id
_entity.type
_entity.pdbx_description
1 polymer ?
#
loop_
_entity_poly.entity_id
_entity_poly.type
_entity_poly.pdbx_seq_one_letter_code
_entity_poly.pdbx_strand_id
1 'polypeptide(L)'
;MFRIVNDENINDFKNFKLSEIKCKCGGKYCNGYPTGFSYELLAQLQDIRSHFGKAVIITSAVRCPHHNKNVGGVSNSKHVQGQAVDFYVKGVSYNTLKTYVNKLPYNNYTYNISGSVMHHDINPPEWIDKYNLTRLLKKGVAGEDVKELQRTLGGLTVDGIFGDKTKNKVKSFQKSKGLTQDGIVGKNTAHALGWLYKGK
;
A
#
# COMPACT_ATOMS: atom_id res chain seq x y z
N MET A 1 -10.93 -7.11 -2.46
CA MET A 1 -10.77 -5.63 -2.37
C MET A 1 -9.32 -5.36 -2.05
N PHE A 2 -8.65 -4.38 -2.64
CA PHE A 2 -7.25 -4.04 -2.32
C PHE A 2 -7.18 -3.00 -1.19
N ARG A 3 -6.03 -2.90 -0.50
CA ARG A 3 -5.80 -1.91 0.55
C ARG A 3 -5.71 -0.51 -0.05
N ILE A 4 -6.40 0.46 0.54
CA ILE A 4 -6.41 1.84 0.06
C ILE A 4 -5.58 2.75 0.96
N VAL A 5 -5.00 3.80 0.35
CA VAL A 5 -4.34 4.90 1.07
C VAL A 5 -5.41 5.81 1.68
N ASN A 6 -5.21 6.21 2.93
CA ASN A 6 -6.10 7.12 3.67
C ASN A 6 -5.29 8.00 4.64
N ASP A 7 -5.95 8.89 5.38
CA ASP A 7 -5.32 9.82 6.34
C ASP A 7 -4.53 9.10 7.45
N GLU A 8 -4.89 7.86 7.77
CA GLU A 8 -4.23 7.10 8.84
C GLU A 8 -2.91 6.47 8.37
N ASN A 9 -2.89 5.95 7.13
CA ASN A 9 -1.75 5.18 6.62
C ASN A 9 -0.86 5.94 5.63
N ILE A 10 -1.20 7.16 5.23
CA ILE A 10 -0.34 7.99 4.37
C ILE A 10 1.01 8.26 5.02
N ASN A 11 1.06 8.32 6.35
CA ASN A 11 2.28 8.53 7.12
C ASN A 11 3.28 7.36 7.05
N ASP A 12 2.86 6.18 6.54
CA ASP A 12 3.77 5.09 6.21
C ASP A 12 4.71 5.48 5.04
N PHE A 13 4.35 6.53 4.28
CA PHE A 13 5.05 7.00 3.08
C PHE A 13 5.63 8.39 3.29
N LYS A 14 6.83 8.48 3.85
CA LYS A 14 7.49 9.73 4.27
C LYS A 14 7.57 10.82 3.20
N ASN A 15 7.48 10.46 1.93
CA ASN A 15 7.76 11.34 0.80
C ASN A 15 6.52 11.68 -0.03
N PHE A 16 5.35 11.23 0.39
CA PHE A 16 4.10 11.45 -0.35
C PHE A 16 3.01 12.04 0.53
N LYS A 17 2.12 12.80 -0.11
CA LYS A 17 0.94 13.39 0.53
C LYS A 17 -0.32 12.93 -0.19
N LEU A 18 -1.45 12.82 0.50
CA LEU A 18 -2.74 12.49 -0.12
C LEU A 18 -3.08 13.42 -1.27
N SER A 19 -2.74 14.70 -1.16
CA SER A 19 -3.00 15.69 -2.20
C SER A 19 -2.35 15.37 -3.56
N GLU A 20 -1.27 14.58 -3.58
CA GLU A 20 -0.57 14.19 -4.82
C GLU A 20 -1.30 13.11 -5.60
N ILE A 21 -2.12 12.29 -4.92
CA ILE A 21 -2.87 11.19 -5.53
C ILE A 21 -4.32 11.54 -5.88
N LYS A 22 -4.78 12.76 -5.57
CA LYS A 22 -6.15 13.18 -5.86
C LYS A 22 -6.43 13.35 -7.36
N CYS A 23 -7.69 13.20 -7.72
CA CYS A 23 -8.18 13.49 -9.07
C CYS A 23 -7.92 14.95 -9.48
N LYS A 24 -7.40 15.16 -10.67
CA LYS A 24 -7.03 16.49 -11.19
C LYS A 24 -8.19 17.20 -11.93
N CYS A 25 -9.45 16.85 -11.66
CA CYS A 25 -10.60 17.55 -12.23
C CYS A 25 -10.84 18.95 -11.63
N GLY A 26 -10.03 19.39 -10.66
CA GLY A 26 -10.17 20.70 -10.02
C GLY A 26 -11.44 20.88 -9.19
N GLY A 27 -12.05 19.79 -8.73
CA GLY A 27 -13.33 19.84 -8.00
C GLY A 27 -14.57 19.87 -8.91
N LYS A 28 -14.37 19.95 -10.25
CA LYS A 28 -15.49 20.11 -11.20
C LYS A 28 -16.45 18.91 -11.23
N TYR A 29 -15.94 17.70 -11.00
CA TYR A 29 -16.71 16.47 -11.17
C TYR A 29 -16.68 15.54 -9.95
N CYS A 30 -15.77 15.78 -8.99
CA CYS A 30 -15.65 15.00 -7.75
C CYS A 30 -14.88 15.80 -6.69
N ASN A 31 -14.92 15.34 -5.44
CA ASN A 31 -14.19 15.93 -4.31
C ASN A 31 -12.66 15.70 -4.32
N GLY A 32 -12.11 15.11 -5.39
CA GLY A 32 -10.70 14.75 -5.51
C GLY A 32 -10.40 13.26 -5.26
N TYR A 33 -11.25 12.55 -4.55
CA TYR A 33 -11.06 11.14 -4.19
C TYR A 33 -12.26 10.28 -4.60
N PRO A 34 -12.52 10.13 -5.91
CA PRO A 34 -13.70 9.40 -6.40
C PRO A 34 -13.60 7.90 -6.13
N THR A 35 -12.39 7.40 -5.86
CA THR A 35 -12.08 6.02 -5.48
C THR A 35 -10.84 6.01 -4.57
N GLY A 36 -10.62 4.92 -3.84
CA GLY A 36 -9.40 4.72 -3.08
C GLY A 36 -8.18 4.45 -3.97
N PHE A 37 -7.01 4.98 -3.63
CA PHE A 37 -5.74 4.68 -4.28
C PHE A 37 -5.06 3.48 -3.63
N SER A 38 -4.50 2.57 -4.42
CA SER A 38 -3.85 1.36 -3.89
C SER A 38 -2.65 1.70 -3.00
N TYR A 39 -2.66 1.13 -1.80
CA TYR A 39 -1.54 1.20 -0.86
C TYR A 39 -0.28 0.57 -1.45
N GLU A 40 -0.41 -0.59 -2.11
CA GLU A 40 0.69 -1.32 -2.73
C GLU A 40 1.34 -0.49 -3.84
N LEU A 41 0.54 0.23 -4.62
CA LEU A 41 1.05 1.11 -5.67
C LEU A 41 1.83 2.28 -5.07
N LEU A 42 1.34 2.89 -3.98
CA LEU A 42 2.08 3.95 -3.30
C LEU A 42 3.36 3.42 -2.64
N ALA A 43 3.32 2.21 -2.08
CA ALA A 43 4.50 1.53 -1.54
C ALA A 43 5.57 1.31 -2.62
N GLN A 44 5.17 0.96 -3.83
CA GLN A 44 6.09 0.85 -4.97
C GLN A 44 6.71 2.19 -5.36
N LEU A 45 5.92 3.28 -5.36
CA LEU A 45 6.48 4.62 -5.60
C LEU A 45 7.48 5.04 -4.53
N GLN A 46 7.23 4.68 -3.26
CA GLN A 46 8.18 4.91 -2.18
C GLN A 46 9.46 4.07 -2.35
N ASP A 47 9.35 2.83 -2.80
CA ASP A 47 10.47 1.96 -3.10
C ASP A 47 11.30 2.49 -4.29
N ILE A 48 10.65 2.89 -5.38
CA ILE A 48 11.28 3.54 -6.53
C ILE A 48 12.05 4.79 -6.08
N ARG A 49 11.44 5.64 -5.24
CA ARG A 49 12.09 6.83 -4.70
C ARG A 49 13.33 6.49 -3.89
N SER A 50 13.25 5.46 -3.05
CA SER A 50 14.37 5.00 -2.23
C SER A 50 15.49 4.41 -3.07
N HIS A 51 15.15 3.62 -4.10
CA HIS A 51 16.12 2.99 -5.00
C HIS A 51 16.94 4.03 -5.80
N PHE A 52 16.27 5.01 -6.39
CA PHE A 52 16.95 6.02 -7.21
C PHE A 52 17.51 7.19 -6.37
N GLY A 53 17.14 7.33 -5.11
CA GLY A 53 17.52 8.47 -4.26
C GLY A 53 17.01 9.81 -4.81
N LYS A 54 15.96 9.82 -5.63
CA LYS A 54 15.48 10.99 -6.38
C LYS A 54 13.98 11.19 -6.23
N ALA A 55 13.52 12.43 -6.43
CA ALA A 55 12.10 12.74 -6.34
C ALA A 55 11.28 11.98 -7.40
N VAL A 56 10.23 11.30 -6.95
CA VAL A 56 9.15 10.76 -7.76
C VAL A 56 8.06 11.83 -7.86
N ILE A 57 7.70 12.22 -9.07
CA ILE A 57 6.71 13.27 -9.34
C ILE A 57 5.48 12.63 -9.97
N ILE A 58 4.36 12.64 -9.25
CA ILE A 58 3.09 12.10 -9.72
C ILE A 58 2.40 13.13 -10.61
N THR A 59 2.16 12.77 -11.87
CA THR A 59 1.45 13.61 -12.83
C THR A 59 -0.05 13.29 -12.91
N SER A 60 -0.45 12.04 -12.61
CA SER A 60 -1.86 11.63 -12.49
C SER A 60 -1.95 10.37 -11.63
N ALA A 61 -2.97 10.30 -10.76
CA ALA A 61 -3.25 9.10 -9.96
C ALA A 61 -4.72 8.72 -10.10
N VAL A 62 -5.58 8.89 -9.08
CA VAL A 62 -7.00 8.57 -9.25
C VAL A 62 -7.67 9.53 -10.25
N ARG A 63 -8.65 9.01 -10.98
CA ARG A 63 -9.48 9.81 -11.90
C ARG A 63 -10.95 9.48 -11.67
N CYS A 64 -11.81 10.49 -11.59
CA CYS A 64 -13.24 10.26 -11.73
C CYS A 64 -13.59 9.90 -13.17
N PRO A 65 -14.71 9.17 -13.42
CA PRO A 65 -15.08 8.77 -14.78
C PRO A 65 -15.16 9.94 -15.78
N HIS A 66 -15.71 11.09 -15.36
CA HIS A 66 -15.77 12.29 -16.19
C HIS A 66 -14.40 12.84 -16.58
N HIS A 67 -13.49 12.97 -15.59
CA HIS A 67 -12.13 13.44 -15.88
C HIS A 67 -11.39 12.44 -16.77
N ASN A 68 -11.53 11.15 -16.50
CA ASN A 68 -10.92 10.10 -17.32
C ASN A 68 -11.36 10.20 -18.80
N LYS A 69 -12.67 10.37 -19.04
CA LYS A 69 -13.21 10.58 -20.39
C LYS A 69 -12.62 11.82 -21.06
N ASN A 70 -12.53 12.93 -20.32
CA ASN A 70 -12.02 14.21 -20.84
C ASN A 70 -10.56 14.16 -21.26
N VAL A 71 -9.75 13.29 -20.61
CA VAL A 71 -8.32 13.09 -20.96
C VAL A 71 -8.11 11.89 -21.89
N GLY A 72 -9.17 11.37 -22.52
CA GLY A 72 -9.09 10.27 -23.49
C GLY A 72 -8.85 8.88 -22.89
N GLY A 73 -9.09 8.71 -21.60
CA GLY A 73 -8.91 7.43 -20.93
C GLY A 73 -10.02 6.42 -21.28
N VAL A 74 -9.68 5.14 -21.34
CA VAL A 74 -10.62 4.04 -21.58
C VAL A 74 -11.60 3.87 -20.41
N SER A 75 -12.79 3.31 -20.68
CA SER A 75 -13.86 3.19 -19.68
C SER A 75 -13.48 2.33 -18.47
N ASN A 76 -12.67 1.27 -18.68
CA ASN A 76 -12.15 0.36 -17.65
C ASN A 76 -10.78 0.78 -17.11
N SER A 77 -10.43 2.06 -17.22
CA SER A 77 -9.12 2.59 -16.81
C SER A 77 -8.75 2.22 -15.37
N LYS A 78 -7.53 1.75 -15.18
CA LYS A 78 -6.94 1.49 -13.85
C LYS A 78 -6.83 2.74 -12.98
N HIS A 79 -6.75 3.93 -13.56
CA HIS A 79 -6.87 5.21 -12.82
C HIS A 79 -8.24 5.40 -12.16
N VAL A 80 -9.32 5.00 -12.85
CA VAL A 80 -10.69 5.04 -12.27
C VAL A 80 -10.84 4.01 -11.15
N GLN A 81 -10.08 2.93 -11.21
CA GLN A 81 -10.07 1.89 -10.19
C GLN A 81 -9.10 2.20 -9.03
N GLY A 82 -8.29 3.26 -9.10
CA GLY A 82 -7.27 3.59 -8.11
C GLY A 82 -6.04 2.69 -8.13
N GLN A 83 -5.79 2.01 -9.25
CA GLN A 83 -4.74 1.02 -9.45
C GLN A 83 -3.69 1.44 -10.49
N ALA A 84 -3.69 2.71 -10.89
CA ALA A 84 -2.72 3.26 -11.84
C ALA A 84 -2.18 4.61 -11.40
N VAL A 85 -0.97 4.91 -11.85
CA VAL A 85 -0.28 6.18 -11.65
C VAL A 85 0.52 6.54 -12.90
N ASP A 86 0.47 7.82 -13.25
CA ASP A 86 1.37 8.42 -14.21
C ASP A 86 2.40 9.26 -13.45
N PHE A 87 3.68 9.00 -13.66
CA PHE A 87 4.76 9.64 -12.91
C PHE A 87 6.08 9.65 -13.66
N TYR A 88 7.03 10.41 -13.16
CA TYR A 88 8.43 10.32 -13.55
C TYR A 88 9.36 10.45 -12.35
N VAL A 89 10.59 10.00 -12.50
CA VAL A 89 11.65 10.19 -11.50
C VAL A 89 12.61 11.25 -12.02
N LYS A 90 12.84 12.32 -11.26
CA LYS A 90 13.66 13.46 -11.67
C LYS A 90 15.06 13.01 -12.08
N GLY A 91 15.45 13.27 -13.35
CA GLY A 91 16.76 12.92 -13.88
C GLY A 91 16.99 11.40 -14.05
N VAL A 92 15.93 10.60 -14.19
CA VAL A 92 15.99 9.18 -14.57
C VAL A 92 15.27 9.00 -15.89
N SER A 93 15.90 8.32 -16.85
CA SER A 93 15.29 8.04 -18.15
C SER A 93 14.13 7.04 -18.01
N TYR A 94 13.17 7.10 -18.95
CA TYR A 94 12.08 6.13 -19.02
C TYR A 94 12.58 4.67 -19.03
N ASN A 95 13.59 4.35 -19.86
CA ASN A 95 14.09 2.98 -20.00
C ASN A 95 14.74 2.46 -18.71
N THR A 96 15.50 3.30 -18.02
CA THR A 96 16.09 2.97 -16.71
C THR A 96 14.99 2.72 -15.68
N LEU A 97 13.99 3.59 -15.64
CA LEU A 97 12.85 3.46 -14.73
C LEU A 97 12.04 2.20 -15.04
N LYS A 98 11.73 1.93 -16.31
CA LYS A 98 10.99 0.73 -16.77
C LYS A 98 11.67 -0.56 -16.36
N THR A 99 13.00 -0.63 -16.51
CA THR A 99 13.78 -1.82 -16.14
C THR A 99 13.64 -2.15 -14.67
N TYR A 100 13.51 -1.14 -13.81
CA TYR A 100 13.29 -1.33 -12.38
C TYR A 100 11.82 -1.69 -12.07
N VAL A 101 10.89 -0.89 -12.59
CA VAL A 101 9.44 -1.04 -12.33
C VAL A 101 8.92 -2.41 -12.76
N ASN A 102 9.42 -2.94 -13.88
CA ASN A 102 9.01 -4.26 -14.38
C ASN A 102 9.40 -5.43 -13.45
N LYS A 103 10.29 -5.21 -12.48
CA LYS A 103 10.67 -6.21 -11.47
C LYS A 103 9.83 -6.12 -10.19
N LEU A 104 9.03 -5.07 -10.05
CA LEU A 104 8.19 -4.88 -8.87
C LEU A 104 7.03 -5.88 -8.85
N PRO A 105 6.59 -6.30 -7.66
CA PRO A 105 5.46 -7.21 -7.52
C PRO A 105 4.18 -6.57 -8.08
N TYR A 106 3.22 -7.40 -8.50
CA TYR A 106 1.89 -6.98 -8.98
C TYR A 106 1.90 -6.08 -10.22
N ASN A 107 3.07 -5.78 -10.82
CA ASN A 107 3.15 -5.01 -12.06
C ASN A 107 2.28 -5.67 -13.13
N ASN A 108 1.34 -4.90 -13.70
CA ASN A 108 0.47 -5.37 -14.76
C ASN A 108 0.92 -4.78 -16.10
N TYR A 109 1.00 -3.45 -16.17
CA TYR A 109 1.37 -2.79 -17.41
C TYR A 109 2.13 -1.47 -17.18
N THR A 110 3.11 -1.22 -18.04
CA THR A 110 3.86 0.05 -18.08
C THR A 110 4.08 0.51 -19.51
N TYR A 111 3.85 1.80 -19.78
CA TYR A 111 4.19 2.40 -21.08
C TYR A 111 4.66 3.84 -20.92
N ASN A 112 5.32 4.35 -21.94
CA ASN A 112 5.75 5.75 -22.01
C ASN A 112 4.59 6.62 -22.46
N ILE A 113 4.27 7.66 -21.69
CA ILE A 113 3.26 8.65 -22.06
C ILE A 113 3.90 9.73 -22.91
N SER A 114 4.98 10.35 -22.38
CA SER A 114 5.75 11.38 -23.09
C SER A 114 7.06 11.65 -22.34
N GLY A 115 8.17 11.86 -23.03
CA GLY A 115 9.46 12.12 -22.41
C GLY A 115 9.84 11.04 -21.38
N SER A 116 10.01 11.42 -20.12
CA SER A 116 10.29 10.49 -19.03
C SER A 116 9.06 10.05 -18.25
N VAL A 117 7.85 10.50 -18.62
CA VAL A 117 6.61 10.16 -17.91
C VAL A 117 6.17 8.74 -18.25
N MET A 118 6.02 7.93 -17.22
CA MET A 118 5.60 6.53 -17.28
C MET A 118 4.18 6.41 -16.76
N HIS A 119 3.35 5.69 -17.50
CA HIS A 119 2.18 5.02 -16.93
C HIS A 119 2.62 3.73 -16.25
N HIS A 120 2.13 3.48 -15.07
CA HIS A 120 2.31 2.22 -14.35
C HIS A 120 1.01 1.84 -13.69
N ASP A 121 0.55 0.63 -13.96
CA ASP A 121 -0.59 0.05 -13.27
C ASP A 121 -0.27 -1.32 -12.70
N ILE A 122 -1.05 -1.70 -11.71
CA ILE A 122 -0.88 -2.96 -10.99
C ILE A 122 -2.19 -3.74 -10.95
N ASN A 123 -2.05 -5.07 -10.79
CA ASN A 123 -3.09 -5.92 -10.26
C ASN A 123 -2.76 -6.19 -8.79
N PRO A 124 -3.22 -5.33 -7.86
CA PRO A 124 -2.91 -5.53 -6.45
C PRO A 124 -3.48 -6.87 -6.00
N PRO A 125 -2.83 -7.55 -5.05
CA PRO A 125 -3.37 -8.78 -4.51
C PRO A 125 -4.78 -8.51 -3.98
N GLU A 126 -5.68 -9.47 -4.14
CA GLU A 126 -6.92 -9.40 -3.39
C GLU A 126 -6.57 -9.34 -1.90
N TRP A 127 -6.85 -8.18 -1.29
CA TRP A 127 -6.94 -8.12 0.14
C TRP A 127 -8.21 -8.89 0.53
N ILE A 128 -8.03 -10.15 0.71
CA ILE A 128 -8.83 -10.86 1.68
C ILE A 128 -8.38 -10.22 2.98
N ASP A 129 -9.28 -9.56 3.71
CA ASP A 129 -9.10 -9.27 5.12
C ASP A 129 -8.79 -10.62 5.77
N LYS A 130 -7.51 -11.01 5.74
CA LYS A 130 -7.08 -12.37 6.13
C LYS A 130 -7.49 -12.67 7.54
N TYR A 131 -7.67 -11.61 8.32
CA TYR A 131 -8.17 -11.74 9.67
C TYR A 131 -8.71 -10.40 10.21
N ASN A 132 -9.90 -10.44 10.83
CA ASN A 132 -10.45 -9.30 11.58
C ASN A 132 -10.01 -9.41 13.03
N LEU A 133 -9.04 -8.59 13.44
CA LEU A 133 -8.60 -8.53 14.82
C LEU A 133 -9.49 -7.57 15.63
N THR A 134 -10.21 -8.10 16.59
CA THR A 134 -11.18 -7.32 17.41
C THR A 134 -10.65 -6.89 18.76
N ARG A 135 -9.43 -7.31 19.12
CA ARG A 135 -8.78 -7.00 20.41
C ARG A 135 -7.27 -6.90 20.28
N LEU A 136 -6.60 -6.32 21.26
CA LEU A 136 -5.16 -6.36 21.34
C LEU A 136 -4.65 -7.78 21.62
N LEU A 137 -3.63 -8.24 20.87
CA LEU A 137 -2.92 -9.46 21.22
C LEU A 137 -1.60 -9.11 21.91
N LYS A 138 -1.42 -9.61 23.10
CA LYS A 138 -0.23 -9.40 23.93
C LYS A 138 0.04 -10.63 24.81
N LYS A 139 1.21 -10.69 25.43
CA LYS A 139 1.53 -11.81 26.37
C LYS A 139 0.41 -12.03 27.36
N GLY A 140 0.01 -13.27 27.53
CA GLY A 140 -1.03 -13.73 28.44
C GLY A 140 -2.40 -13.92 27.81
N VAL A 141 -2.61 -13.47 26.54
CA VAL A 141 -3.87 -13.79 25.84
C VAL A 141 -3.77 -15.12 25.11
N ALA A 142 -4.91 -15.79 24.92
CA ALA A 142 -5.01 -17.03 24.15
C ALA A 142 -6.28 -17.00 23.27
N GLY A 143 -6.28 -17.80 22.20
CA GLY A 143 -7.42 -17.96 21.31
C GLY A 143 -7.04 -18.27 19.86
N GLU A 144 -8.04 -18.40 19.00
CA GLU A 144 -7.84 -18.64 17.57
C GLU A 144 -7.13 -17.46 16.89
N ASP A 145 -7.35 -16.24 17.35
CA ASP A 145 -6.65 -15.04 16.90
C ASP A 145 -5.13 -15.12 17.16
N VAL A 146 -4.72 -15.74 18.27
CA VAL A 146 -3.31 -16.01 18.56
C VAL A 146 -2.77 -17.12 17.67
N LYS A 147 -3.54 -18.18 17.39
CA LYS A 147 -3.13 -19.22 16.43
C LYS A 147 -2.91 -18.64 15.04
N GLU A 148 -3.82 -17.77 14.62
CA GLU A 148 -3.68 -17.11 13.30
C GLU A 148 -2.45 -16.18 13.26
N LEU A 149 -2.16 -15.46 14.35
CA LEU A 149 -0.93 -14.70 14.49
C LEU A 149 0.31 -15.58 14.36
N GLN A 150 0.33 -16.72 15.05
CA GLN A 150 1.45 -17.67 15.04
C GLN A 150 1.66 -18.26 13.64
N ARG A 151 0.58 -18.61 12.92
CA ARG A 151 0.64 -19.05 11.51
C ARG A 151 1.22 -17.96 10.62
N THR A 152 0.69 -16.72 10.75
CA THR A 152 1.10 -15.58 9.93
C THR A 152 2.55 -15.20 10.13
N LEU A 153 3.05 -15.22 11.38
CA LEU A 153 4.45 -14.91 11.69
C LEU A 153 5.41 -16.04 11.33
N GLY A 154 4.94 -17.27 11.27
CA GLY A 154 5.75 -18.46 10.98
C GLY A 154 6.82 -18.76 12.02
N GLY A 155 7.33 -20.01 11.99
CA GLY A 155 8.42 -20.43 12.88
C GLY A 155 8.06 -20.48 14.37
N LEU A 156 6.77 -20.63 14.69
CA LEU A 156 6.21 -20.79 16.03
C LEU A 156 5.36 -22.06 16.10
N THR A 157 5.25 -22.64 17.29
CA THR A 157 4.19 -23.62 17.58
C THR A 157 2.85 -22.90 17.54
N VAL A 158 1.87 -23.44 16.81
CA VAL A 158 0.52 -22.88 16.69
C VAL A 158 -0.36 -23.43 17.81
N ASP A 159 -0.07 -23.03 19.04
CA ASP A 159 -0.75 -23.49 20.26
C ASP A 159 -1.91 -22.56 20.70
N GLY A 160 -1.95 -21.35 20.12
CA GLY A 160 -2.94 -20.34 20.48
C GLY A 160 -2.64 -19.62 21.78
N ILE A 161 -1.42 -19.74 22.32
CA ILE A 161 -0.99 -19.09 23.56
C ILE A 161 0.01 -17.99 23.23
N PHE A 162 -0.28 -16.74 23.58
CA PHE A 162 0.65 -15.63 23.40
C PHE A 162 1.68 -15.63 24.54
N GLY A 163 2.67 -16.53 24.43
CA GLY A 163 3.79 -16.63 25.35
C GLY A 163 4.97 -15.74 24.95
N ASP A 164 6.12 -15.93 25.62
CA ASP A 164 7.34 -15.14 25.34
C ASP A 164 7.89 -15.36 23.93
N LYS A 165 7.81 -16.58 23.41
CA LYS A 165 8.24 -16.89 22.03
C LYS A 165 7.42 -16.09 21.01
N THR A 166 6.09 -16.04 21.17
CA THR A 166 5.19 -15.26 20.32
C THR A 166 5.49 -13.76 20.46
N LYS A 167 5.65 -13.24 21.69
CA LYS A 167 6.02 -11.85 21.94
C LYS A 167 7.33 -11.46 21.25
N ASN A 168 8.36 -12.28 21.36
CA ASN A 168 9.65 -11.99 20.75
C ASN A 168 9.57 -12.02 19.23
N LYS A 169 8.78 -12.92 18.65
CA LYS A 169 8.53 -12.97 17.21
C LYS A 169 7.78 -11.73 16.71
N VAL A 170 6.78 -11.25 17.48
CA VAL A 170 6.10 -9.98 17.20
C VAL A 170 7.07 -8.80 17.22
N LYS A 171 7.95 -8.70 18.23
CA LYS A 171 8.98 -7.65 18.28
C LYS A 171 9.93 -7.70 17.07
N SER A 172 10.37 -8.89 16.66
CA SER A 172 11.21 -9.04 15.47
C SER A 172 10.47 -8.61 14.20
N PHE A 173 9.20 -8.97 14.08
CA PHE A 173 8.35 -8.51 12.98
C PHE A 173 8.18 -7.00 12.99
N GLN A 174 7.85 -6.39 14.13
CA GLN A 174 7.73 -4.95 14.29
C GLN A 174 9.02 -4.24 13.89
N LYS A 175 10.18 -4.75 14.32
CA LYS A 175 11.51 -4.25 13.91
C LYS A 175 11.67 -4.26 12.39
N SER A 176 11.33 -5.38 11.73
CA SER A 176 11.44 -5.52 10.27
C SER A 176 10.54 -4.58 9.49
N LYS A 177 9.45 -4.10 10.13
CA LYS A 177 8.48 -3.15 9.56
C LYS A 177 8.67 -1.71 10.03
N GLY A 178 9.74 -1.41 10.80
CA GLY A 178 9.99 -0.06 11.32
C GLY A 178 8.97 0.40 12.37
N LEU A 179 8.26 -0.53 13.01
CA LEU A 179 7.27 -0.24 14.04
C LEU A 179 7.90 -0.21 15.45
N THR A 180 7.18 0.39 16.40
CA THR A 180 7.53 0.30 17.83
C THR A 180 7.56 -1.16 18.27
N GLN A 181 8.69 -1.60 18.87
CA GLN A 181 8.95 -2.98 19.25
C GLN A 181 8.37 -3.30 20.65
N ASP A 182 7.10 -3.05 20.89
CA ASP A 182 6.42 -3.28 22.17
C ASP A 182 6.01 -4.74 22.38
N GLY A 183 5.95 -5.52 21.30
CA GLY A 183 5.50 -6.91 21.32
C GLY A 183 3.99 -7.05 21.50
N ILE A 184 3.24 -6.00 21.11
CA ILE A 184 1.77 -5.98 21.12
C ILE A 184 1.26 -5.89 19.69
N VAL A 185 0.27 -6.72 19.35
CA VAL A 185 -0.44 -6.61 18.08
C VAL A 185 -1.66 -5.73 18.28
N GLY A 186 -1.47 -4.45 18.10
CA GLY A 186 -2.52 -3.44 18.00
C GLY A 186 -2.75 -3.04 16.55
N LYS A 187 -3.41 -1.90 16.32
CA LYS A 187 -3.80 -1.41 14.99
C LYS A 187 -2.63 -1.41 13.98
N ASN A 188 -1.51 -0.78 14.33
CA ASN A 188 -0.37 -0.64 13.40
C ASN A 188 0.29 -1.98 13.06
N THR A 189 0.45 -2.86 14.07
CA THR A 189 1.02 -4.19 13.86
C THR A 189 0.06 -5.09 13.09
N ALA A 190 -1.24 -5.03 13.37
CA ALA A 190 -2.27 -5.75 12.62
C ALA A 190 -2.27 -5.33 11.14
N HIS A 191 -2.22 -4.04 10.86
CA HIS A 191 -2.13 -3.53 9.48
C HIS A 191 -0.86 -4.02 8.78
N ALA A 192 0.28 -4.03 9.45
CA ALA A 192 1.53 -4.54 8.88
C ALA A 192 1.49 -6.06 8.63
N LEU A 193 0.65 -6.81 9.36
CA LEU A 193 0.36 -8.22 9.12
C LEU A 193 -0.64 -8.46 7.98
N GLY A 194 -1.26 -7.38 7.47
CA GLY A 194 -2.35 -7.46 6.49
C GLY A 194 -3.71 -7.77 7.12
N TRP A 195 -3.91 -7.42 8.39
CA TRP A 195 -5.13 -7.66 9.14
C TRP A 195 -5.94 -6.38 9.34
N LEU A 196 -7.27 -6.49 9.33
CA LEU A 196 -8.15 -5.39 9.69
C LEU A 196 -8.32 -5.35 11.21
N TYR A 197 -7.93 -4.22 11.85
CA TYR A 197 -8.15 -4.00 13.26
C TYR A 197 -9.52 -3.35 13.51
N LYS A 198 -10.41 -4.04 14.23
CA LYS A 198 -11.75 -3.59 14.62
C LYS A 198 -11.89 -3.41 16.15
N GLY A 199 -10.78 -3.52 16.92
CA GLY A 199 -10.79 -3.26 18.35
C GLY A 199 -11.06 -1.79 18.65
N LYS A 200 -11.69 -1.54 19.81
CA LYS A 200 -11.89 -0.21 20.38
C LYS A 200 -10.59 0.31 21.00
#